data_30946bd425fafa0e7f2d4378ccd36e6d
#
_entry.id   30946bd425fafa0e7f2d4378ccd36e6d
#
_cell.length_a   1.000
_cell.length_b   1.000
_cell.length_c   1.000
_cell.angle_alpha   90.00
_cell.angle_beta   90.00
_cell.angle_gamma   90.00
#
_symmetry.space_group_name_H-M   'P 1'
#
loop_
_entity.id
_entity.type
_entity.pdbx_description
1 polymer ?
#
loop_
_entity_poly.entity_id
_entity_poly.type
_entity_poly.pdbx_seq_one_letter_code
_entity_poly.pdbx_strand_id
1 'polypeptide(L)'
;MNNWWKKYPPYEGGEPYLYLAFSEADAGKVWEVMRLLLERGCRVWYCMGSASSPDEVLRRQIRYKGAALTLVYLSDASCKDPNTKSNVLVNQSTGSTILCLDPDGKDRRLAMGLEETVPHIPLYKLRSSEELEEALLHAEGFSQDLLGEPVKIANEGTIYRKLTAVFSALAIILLIFLLLGIRKASSAQTQIEQMDEVKFSDPVIMTAVREAAGGGTLTEESISGITSISLTEMPGSWDDLSLLPALVEIRLPQESLLGDDPLPEGDYTIRLQGGGS
;
A
#
# COMPACT_ATOMS: atom_id res chain seq x y z
N MET A 1 -11.56 14.84 7.25
CA MET A 1 -11.18 16.04 8.01
C MET A 1 -10.91 15.64 9.45
N ASN A 2 -9.74 15.98 9.96
CA ASN A 2 -9.37 15.65 11.34
C ASN A 2 -10.10 16.58 12.29
N ASN A 3 -11.10 16.08 13.01
CA ASN A 3 -11.92 16.89 13.93
C ASN A 3 -11.20 17.04 15.30
N TRP A 4 -9.94 17.45 15.30
CA TRP A 4 -9.09 17.55 16.48
C TRP A 4 -9.71 18.42 17.59
N TRP A 5 -10.49 19.47 17.26
CA TRP A 5 -11.15 20.36 18.22
C TRP A 5 -12.21 19.66 19.08
N LYS A 6 -12.73 18.49 18.67
CA LYS A 6 -13.60 17.67 19.50
C LYS A 6 -12.82 16.89 20.55
N LYS A 7 -11.58 16.54 20.25
CA LYS A 7 -10.69 15.76 21.12
C LYS A 7 -9.91 16.64 22.08
N TYR A 8 -9.56 17.83 21.66
CA TYR A 8 -8.78 18.80 22.44
C TYR A 8 -9.57 20.09 22.56
N PRO A 9 -10.49 20.18 23.54
CA PRO A 9 -11.32 21.37 23.73
C PRO A 9 -10.47 22.61 24.10
N PRO A 10 -10.96 23.83 23.85
CA PRO A 10 -10.27 25.04 24.25
C PRO A 10 -10.11 25.10 25.77
N TYR A 11 -9.03 25.74 26.21
CA TYR A 11 -8.77 25.96 27.64
C TYR A 11 -9.82 26.91 28.25
N GLU A 12 -10.44 26.49 29.37
CA GLU A 12 -11.51 27.26 30.04
C GLU A 12 -11.12 27.69 31.47
N GLY A 13 -9.87 27.45 31.91
CA GLY A 13 -9.39 27.85 33.24
C GLY A 13 -9.15 29.35 33.40
N GLY A 14 -8.67 29.74 34.57
CA GLY A 14 -8.43 31.15 34.96
C GLY A 14 -6.98 31.60 34.85
N GLU A 15 -6.02 30.66 34.64
CA GLU A 15 -4.62 31.05 34.50
C GLU A 15 -4.36 31.69 33.13
N PRO A 16 -3.21 32.36 32.95
CA PRO A 16 -2.82 32.99 31.68
C PRO A 16 -2.85 31.93 30.54
N TYR A 17 -3.36 32.33 29.39
CA TYR A 17 -3.51 31.50 28.21
C TYR A 17 -3.25 32.30 26.94
N LEU A 18 -2.98 31.58 25.85
CA LEU A 18 -2.89 32.16 24.52
C LEU A 18 -4.21 31.93 23.74
N TYR A 19 -4.57 32.93 22.94
CA TYR A 19 -5.67 32.81 21.98
C TYR A 19 -5.11 32.47 20.60
N LEU A 20 -5.57 31.40 20.00
CA LEU A 20 -5.24 31.00 18.61
C LEU A 20 -6.40 31.43 17.69
N ALA A 21 -6.15 32.49 16.92
CA ALA A 21 -7.11 33.07 15.98
C ALA A 21 -6.89 32.48 14.56
N PHE A 22 -7.89 31.83 14.01
CA PHE A 22 -7.86 31.25 12.66
C PHE A 22 -9.27 31.12 12.09
N SER A 23 -9.39 31.04 10.76
CA SER A 23 -10.66 30.70 10.12
C SER A 23 -10.93 29.19 10.25
N GLU A 24 -12.19 28.82 10.43
CA GLU A 24 -12.61 27.41 10.47
C GLU A 24 -12.15 26.60 9.24
N ALA A 25 -12.06 27.25 8.08
CA ALA A 25 -11.54 26.65 6.86
C ALA A 25 -10.07 26.22 6.96
N ASP A 26 -9.31 26.80 7.89
CA ASP A 26 -7.90 26.48 8.11
C ASP A 26 -7.67 25.46 9.23
N ALA A 27 -8.71 24.97 9.89
CA ALA A 27 -8.60 24.09 11.05
C ALA A 27 -7.68 22.88 10.83
N GLY A 28 -7.67 22.29 9.62
CA GLY A 28 -6.78 21.18 9.28
C GLY A 28 -5.30 21.58 9.20
N LYS A 29 -5.00 22.81 8.74
CA LYS A 29 -3.63 23.34 8.61
C LYS A 29 -3.08 23.84 9.94
N VAL A 30 -3.94 24.43 10.76
CA VAL A 30 -3.62 24.95 12.09
C VAL A 30 -3.30 23.82 13.07
N TRP A 31 -3.73 22.60 12.78
CA TRP A 31 -3.51 21.45 13.65
C TRP A 31 -2.04 21.22 14.03
N GLU A 32 -1.11 21.40 13.11
CA GLU A 32 0.32 21.21 13.41
C GLU A 32 0.83 22.20 14.45
N VAL A 33 0.43 23.46 14.33
CA VAL A 33 0.73 24.50 15.33
C VAL A 33 0.05 24.17 16.66
N MET A 34 -1.23 23.83 16.62
CA MET A 34 -2.00 23.48 17.82
C MET A 34 -1.42 22.27 18.54
N ARG A 35 -1.02 21.24 17.80
CA ARG A 35 -0.39 20.04 18.35
C ARG A 35 0.88 20.37 19.12
N LEU A 36 1.76 21.16 18.51
CA LEU A 36 3.00 21.59 19.14
C LEU A 36 2.74 22.36 20.45
N LEU A 37 1.80 23.32 20.42
CA LEU A 37 1.43 24.09 21.60
C LEU A 37 0.91 23.20 22.72
N LEU A 38 0.07 22.22 22.41
CA LEU A 38 -0.48 21.27 23.40
C LEU A 38 0.60 20.31 23.95
N GLU A 39 1.48 19.80 23.09
CA GLU A 39 2.59 18.93 23.50
C GLU A 39 3.56 19.64 24.44
N ARG A 40 3.65 20.98 24.34
CA ARG A 40 4.41 21.84 25.24
C ARG A 40 3.67 22.26 26.49
N GLY A 41 2.41 21.93 26.60
CA GLY A 41 1.59 22.31 27.74
C GLY A 41 1.04 23.72 27.66
N CYS A 42 1.08 24.35 26.48
CA CYS A 42 0.47 25.68 26.35
C CYS A 42 -1.04 25.62 26.60
N ARG A 43 -1.53 26.55 27.43
CA ARG A 43 -2.95 26.74 27.62
C ARG A 43 -3.52 27.52 26.44
N VAL A 44 -4.18 26.82 25.52
CA VAL A 44 -4.68 27.39 24.26
C VAL A 44 -6.18 27.53 24.30
N TRP A 45 -6.66 28.75 24.12
CA TRP A 45 -8.07 28.97 23.84
C TRP A 45 -8.27 29.31 22.35
N TYR A 46 -9.34 28.82 21.79
CA TYR A 46 -9.76 29.05 20.41
C TYR A 46 -11.28 28.93 20.31
N CYS A 47 -11.89 29.43 19.25
CA CYS A 47 -13.32 29.22 19.00
C CYS A 47 -13.54 28.65 17.59
N MET A 48 -14.54 27.79 17.47
CA MET A 48 -15.01 27.20 16.22
C MET A 48 -16.47 27.59 16.01
N GLY A 49 -16.82 27.86 14.77
CA GLY A 49 -18.19 28.25 14.40
C GLY A 49 -18.65 29.61 14.89
N SER A 50 -19.86 29.98 14.54
CA SER A 50 -20.52 31.21 15.00
C SER A 50 -21.09 31.00 16.41
N ALA A 51 -21.13 32.09 17.21
CA ALA A 51 -21.77 32.06 18.50
C ALA A 51 -23.28 31.83 18.33
N SER A 52 -23.83 30.92 19.15
CA SER A 52 -25.23 30.49 19.07
C SER A 52 -26.19 31.34 19.93
N SER A 53 -25.64 32.09 20.87
CA SER A 53 -26.41 32.90 21.81
C SER A 53 -25.68 34.21 22.21
N PRO A 54 -26.39 35.24 22.71
CA PRO A 54 -25.79 36.44 23.26
C PRO A 54 -24.79 36.18 24.39
N ASP A 55 -25.08 35.22 25.26
CA ASP A 55 -24.19 34.86 26.36
C ASP A 55 -22.89 34.21 25.83
N GLU A 56 -22.96 33.42 24.78
CA GLU A 56 -21.78 32.89 24.13
C GLU A 56 -20.94 34.01 23.47
N VAL A 57 -21.57 34.98 22.84
CA VAL A 57 -20.87 36.15 22.30
C VAL A 57 -20.12 36.88 23.41
N LEU A 58 -20.79 37.14 24.54
CA LEU A 58 -20.17 37.83 25.69
C LEU A 58 -19.00 37.00 26.26
N ARG A 59 -19.21 35.69 26.46
CA ARG A 59 -18.15 34.79 26.92
C ARG A 59 -16.93 34.81 25.98
N ARG A 60 -17.15 34.74 24.69
CA ARG A 60 -16.08 34.83 23.70
C ARG A 60 -15.35 36.15 23.77
N GLN A 61 -16.07 37.29 23.91
CA GLN A 61 -15.45 38.59 24.05
C GLN A 61 -14.56 38.71 25.29
N ILE A 62 -14.99 38.16 26.41
CA ILE A 62 -14.20 38.12 27.65
C ILE A 62 -12.91 37.30 27.40
N ARG A 63 -13.03 36.14 26.72
CA ARG A 63 -11.89 35.30 26.40
C ARG A 63 -10.91 35.96 25.43
N TYR A 64 -11.39 36.65 24.41
CA TYR A 64 -10.49 37.42 23.50
C TYR A 64 -9.65 38.42 24.28
N LYS A 65 -10.29 39.21 25.09
CA LYS A 65 -9.65 40.30 25.87
C LYS A 65 -8.75 39.77 27.00
N GLY A 66 -9.02 38.63 27.53
CA GLY A 66 -8.25 38.01 28.63
C GLY A 66 -7.04 37.20 28.18
N ALA A 67 -6.81 37.04 26.91
CA ALA A 67 -5.65 36.30 26.40
C ALA A 67 -4.36 37.13 26.64
N ALA A 68 -3.34 36.48 27.20
CA ALA A 68 -2.03 37.11 27.41
C ALA A 68 -1.25 37.26 26.09
N LEU A 69 -1.45 36.33 25.16
CA LEU A 69 -0.86 36.34 23.82
C LEU A 69 -1.91 35.93 22.79
N THR A 70 -1.99 36.63 21.66
CA THR A 70 -2.83 36.26 20.52
C THR A 70 -1.96 35.79 19.37
N LEU A 71 -2.09 34.53 18.99
CA LEU A 71 -1.50 33.95 17.78
C LEU A 71 -2.49 34.05 16.64
N VAL A 72 -2.12 34.69 15.54
CA VAL A 72 -2.99 34.87 14.37
C VAL A 72 -2.47 34.10 13.19
N TYR A 73 -3.22 33.09 12.73
CA TYR A 73 -2.88 32.34 11.53
C TYR A 73 -3.29 33.12 10.27
N LEU A 74 -2.32 33.68 9.57
CA LEU A 74 -2.52 34.60 8.44
C LEU A 74 -2.73 33.84 7.11
N SER A 75 -3.95 33.43 6.86
CA SER A 75 -4.35 32.83 5.57
C SER A 75 -5.29 33.71 4.78
N ASP A 76 -5.54 33.42 3.53
CA ASP A 76 -6.60 34.07 2.74
C ASP A 76 -7.98 33.89 3.39
N ALA A 77 -8.21 32.72 4.01
CA ALA A 77 -9.48 32.44 4.68
C ALA A 77 -9.65 33.25 5.94
N SER A 78 -8.63 33.32 6.81
CA SER A 78 -8.70 34.12 8.04
C SER A 78 -8.82 35.63 7.75
N CYS A 79 -8.16 36.14 6.72
CA CYS A 79 -8.31 37.55 6.31
C CYS A 79 -9.69 37.91 5.72
N LYS A 80 -10.39 36.90 5.16
CA LYS A 80 -11.75 37.08 4.62
C LYS A 80 -12.85 36.79 5.64
N ASP A 81 -12.52 36.11 6.73
CA ASP A 81 -13.48 35.79 7.79
C ASP A 81 -13.71 37.03 8.71
N PRO A 82 -14.92 37.63 8.67
CA PRO A 82 -15.22 38.80 9.47
C PRO A 82 -15.08 38.59 10.98
N ASN A 83 -15.39 37.36 11.44
CA ASN A 83 -15.31 37.00 12.86
C ASN A 83 -13.85 37.00 13.33
N THR A 84 -12.99 36.26 12.61
CA THR A 84 -11.55 36.19 12.92
C THR A 84 -10.95 37.60 12.91
N LYS A 85 -11.24 38.40 11.87
CA LYS A 85 -10.73 39.76 11.74
C LYS A 85 -11.20 40.68 12.89
N SER A 86 -12.50 40.66 13.20
CA SER A 86 -13.05 41.46 14.30
C SER A 86 -12.41 41.12 15.65
N ASN A 87 -12.22 39.81 15.92
CA ASN A 87 -11.66 39.37 17.19
C ASN A 87 -10.18 39.76 17.34
N VAL A 88 -9.39 39.68 16.27
CA VAL A 88 -8.00 40.15 16.25
C VAL A 88 -7.90 41.64 16.49
N LEU A 89 -8.75 42.44 15.86
CA LEU A 89 -8.77 43.90 16.04
C LEU A 89 -9.22 44.31 17.45
N VAL A 90 -10.14 43.55 18.05
CA VAL A 90 -10.51 43.77 19.46
C VAL A 90 -9.30 43.55 20.37
N ASN A 91 -8.53 42.50 20.16
CA ASN A 91 -7.33 42.21 20.95
C ASN A 91 -6.25 43.26 20.76
N GLN A 92 -6.05 43.76 19.55
CA GLN A 92 -5.14 44.86 19.28
C GLN A 92 -5.54 46.13 20.05
N SER A 93 -6.85 46.44 20.04
CA SER A 93 -7.38 47.63 20.75
C SER A 93 -7.27 47.56 22.28
N THR A 94 -7.15 46.35 22.84
CA THR A 94 -6.97 46.14 24.30
C THR A 94 -5.52 46.08 24.73
N GLY A 95 -4.56 46.24 23.80
CA GLY A 95 -3.14 46.18 24.09
C GLY A 95 -2.58 44.79 24.30
N SER A 96 -3.32 43.73 23.90
CA SER A 96 -2.82 42.35 23.92
C SER A 96 -1.66 42.22 22.93
N THR A 97 -0.61 41.46 23.31
CA THR A 97 0.47 41.12 22.40
C THR A 97 -0.07 40.25 21.28
N ILE A 98 0.22 40.60 20.02
CA ILE A 98 -0.19 39.85 18.84
C ILE A 98 1.06 39.34 18.14
N LEU A 99 1.05 38.03 17.80
CA LEU A 99 2.06 37.36 17.00
C LEU A 99 1.42 36.69 15.81
N CYS A 100 1.86 37.04 14.62
CA CYS A 100 1.33 36.49 13.38
C CYS A 100 2.08 35.23 12.96
N LEU A 101 1.34 34.25 12.50
CA LEU A 101 1.86 32.98 11.89
C LEU A 101 1.60 33.06 10.39
N ASP A 102 2.64 33.24 9.57
CA ASP A 102 2.54 33.35 8.11
C ASP A 102 2.82 31.98 7.46
N PRO A 103 1.80 31.31 6.93
CA PRO A 103 1.97 29.94 6.39
C PRO A 103 2.62 29.89 5.00
N ASP A 104 2.53 30.94 4.18
CA ASP A 104 2.88 30.90 2.76
C ASP A 104 3.68 32.10 2.24
N GLY A 105 4.13 32.99 3.10
CA GLY A 105 5.00 34.12 2.76
C GLY A 105 4.31 35.32 2.11
N LYS A 106 2.99 35.39 2.19
CA LYS A 106 2.25 36.49 1.54
C LYS A 106 1.99 37.68 2.43
N ASP A 107 2.58 37.77 3.58
CA ASP A 107 2.41 38.84 4.56
C ASP A 107 1.05 39.56 4.50
N ARG A 108 0.07 38.96 5.13
CA ARG A 108 -1.31 39.47 5.13
C ARG A 108 -1.66 40.35 6.34
N ARG A 109 -0.67 40.89 7.08
CA ARG A 109 -0.92 41.68 8.25
C ARG A 109 -1.83 42.88 7.94
N LEU A 110 -1.53 43.64 6.89
CA LEU A 110 -2.39 44.72 6.42
C LEU A 110 -3.81 44.26 6.01
N ALA A 111 -3.92 43.09 5.34
CA ALA A 111 -5.22 42.53 4.98
C ALA A 111 -6.04 42.12 6.20
N MET A 112 -5.38 41.72 7.29
CA MET A 112 -6.01 41.46 8.59
C MET A 112 -6.40 42.77 9.32
N GLY A 113 -5.82 43.90 8.96
CA GLY A 113 -5.98 45.18 9.62
C GLY A 113 -4.93 45.45 10.70
N LEU A 114 -3.84 44.70 10.68
CA LEU A 114 -2.70 44.85 11.59
C LEU A 114 -1.61 45.73 10.96
N GLU A 115 -0.80 46.37 11.79
CA GLU A 115 0.37 47.10 11.35
C GLU A 115 1.49 46.16 10.90
N GLU A 116 2.35 46.60 9.99
CA GLU A 116 3.52 45.87 9.54
C GLU A 116 4.56 45.64 10.65
N THR A 117 4.52 46.42 11.70
CA THR A 117 5.36 46.33 12.90
C THR A 117 5.02 45.13 13.78
N VAL A 118 3.82 44.53 13.62
CA VAL A 118 3.40 43.35 14.39
C VAL A 118 4.34 42.20 14.09
N PRO A 119 4.92 41.56 15.11
CA PRO A 119 5.82 40.42 14.93
C PRO A 119 5.18 39.30 14.15
N HIS A 120 5.96 38.59 13.30
CA HIS A 120 5.46 37.43 12.58
C HIS A 120 6.50 36.31 12.47
N ILE A 121 6.02 35.08 12.50
CA ILE A 121 6.80 33.86 12.27
C ILE A 121 6.48 33.34 10.87
N PRO A 122 7.47 33.27 9.97
CA PRO A 122 7.29 32.74 8.62
C PRO A 122 7.28 31.21 8.62
N LEU A 123 6.12 30.58 8.86
CA LEU A 123 5.98 29.11 8.96
C LEU A 123 6.51 28.38 7.74
N TYR A 124 6.37 28.97 6.55
CA TYR A 124 6.86 28.41 5.29
C TYR A 124 8.39 28.28 5.21
N LYS A 125 9.15 28.96 6.07
CA LYS A 125 10.61 28.85 6.16
C LYS A 125 11.07 27.81 7.16
N LEU A 126 10.20 27.37 8.06
CA LEU A 126 10.52 26.43 9.10
C LEU A 126 10.52 25.00 8.52
N ARG A 127 11.54 24.23 8.84
CA ARG A 127 11.77 22.88 8.30
C ARG A 127 11.36 21.78 9.27
N SER A 128 11.22 22.13 10.54
CA SER A 128 10.90 21.15 11.58
C SER A 128 10.00 21.75 12.67
N SER A 129 9.43 20.88 13.50
CA SER A 129 8.64 21.27 14.65
C SER A 129 9.49 21.93 15.73
N GLU A 130 10.77 21.57 15.82
CA GLU A 130 11.73 22.14 16.75
C GLU A 130 12.04 23.60 16.41
N GLU A 131 12.19 23.96 15.13
CA GLU A 131 12.36 25.34 14.68
C GLU A 131 11.11 26.19 14.97
N LEU A 132 9.91 25.63 14.79
CA LEU A 132 8.67 26.33 15.13
C LEU A 132 8.55 26.57 16.64
N GLU A 133 8.90 25.58 17.42
CA GLU A 133 8.95 25.66 18.87
C GLU A 133 9.90 26.76 19.34
N GLU A 134 11.13 26.75 18.83
CA GLU A 134 12.14 27.76 19.16
C GLU A 134 11.66 29.16 18.79
N ALA A 135 11.06 29.31 17.60
CA ALA A 135 10.51 30.57 17.15
C ALA A 135 9.36 31.08 18.04
N LEU A 136 8.50 30.20 18.55
CA LEU A 136 7.40 30.54 19.45
C LEU A 136 7.91 30.89 20.85
N LEU A 137 8.83 30.09 21.41
CA LEU A 137 9.38 30.32 22.77
C LEU A 137 10.16 31.60 22.88
N HIS A 138 10.80 32.07 21.80
CA HIS A 138 11.57 33.33 21.77
C HIS A 138 10.74 34.51 21.26
N ALA A 139 9.47 34.30 20.93
CA ALA A 139 8.63 35.38 20.46
C ALA A 139 8.26 36.34 21.59
N GLU A 140 8.17 37.64 21.25
CA GLU A 140 7.68 38.67 22.18
C GLU A 140 6.27 38.33 22.68
N GLY A 141 6.07 38.38 23.99
CA GLY A 141 4.80 38.07 24.65
C GLY A 141 4.62 36.58 25.01
N PHE A 142 5.51 35.72 24.60
CA PHE A 142 5.48 34.34 25.09
C PHE A 142 6.14 34.26 26.47
N SER A 143 5.40 33.81 27.47
CA SER A 143 5.91 33.62 28.83
C SER A 143 5.70 32.20 29.33
N GLN A 144 6.50 31.77 30.32
CA GLN A 144 6.34 30.48 30.95
C GLN A 144 5.00 30.33 31.69
N ASP A 145 4.38 31.46 32.06
CA ASP A 145 3.06 31.47 32.69
C ASP A 145 1.93 31.00 31.76
N LEU A 146 2.19 30.84 30.46
CA LEU A 146 1.28 30.23 29.49
C LEU A 146 1.31 28.72 29.49
N LEU A 147 2.30 28.11 30.20
CA LEU A 147 2.47 26.68 30.23
C LEU A 147 1.70 26.04 31.39
N GLY A 148 1.09 24.91 31.12
CA GLY A 148 0.48 23.99 32.07
C GLY A 148 1.04 22.58 31.87
N GLU A 149 0.21 21.58 32.03
CA GLU A 149 0.63 20.20 31.82
C GLU A 149 0.69 19.83 30.33
N PRO A 150 1.79 19.26 29.84
CA PRO A 150 1.91 18.79 28.46
C PRO A 150 0.89 17.71 28.11
N VAL A 151 0.22 17.85 27.00
CA VAL A 151 -0.73 16.89 26.49
C VAL A 151 -0.03 15.85 25.63
N LYS A 152 -0.07 14.58 26.03
CA LYS A 152 0.46 13.48 25.20
C LYS A 152 -0.48 13.23 24.02
N ILE A 153 -0.09 13.70 22.85
CA ILE A 153 -0.84 13.48 21.62
C ILE A 153 -0.34 12.20 20.97
N ALA A 154 -1.25 11.20 20.86
CA ALA A 154 -0.93 9.98 20.16
C ALA A 154 -0.65 10.29 18.68
N ASN A 155 0.55 10.03 18.25
CA ASN A 155 0.95 10.27 16.86
C ASN A 155 0.31 9.20 15.95
N GLU A 156 -0.92 9.48 15.47
CA GLU A 156 -1.70 8.57 14.64
C GLU A 156 -0.91 8.11 13.40
N GLY A 157 -0.07 8.99 12.85
CA GLY A 157 0.82 8.65 11.74
C GLY A 157 1.84 7.56 12.06
N THR A 158 2.32 7.48 13.32
CA THR A 158 3.26 6.44 13.74
C THR A 158 2.57 5.08 13.87
N ILE A 159 1.31 5.06 14.29
CA ILE A 159 0.51 3.82 14.38
C ILE A 159 0.25 3.27 12.98
N TYR A 160 -0.20 4.10 12.04
CA TYR A 160 -0.41 3.69 10.64
C TYR A 160 0.89 3.21 9.99
N ARG A 161 2.01 3.89 10.22
CA ARG A 161 3.32 3.50 9.68
C ARG A 161 3.79 2.15 10.25
N LYS A 162 3.59 1.89 11.54
CA LYS A 162 3.87 0.59 12.15
C LYS A 162 2.92 -0.50 11.63
N LEU A 163 1.62 -0.21 11.50
CA LEU A 163 0.64 -1.13 10.92
C LEU A 163 1.00 -1.49 9.47
N THR A 164 1.31 -0.48 8.65
CA THR A 164 1.72 -0.69 7.25
C THR A 164 2.97 -1.56 7.16
N ALA A 165 3.97 -1.34 8.02
CA ALA A 165 5.17 -2.17 8.06
C ALA A 165 4.85 -3.64 8.43
N VAL A 166 3.96 -3.87 9.40
CA VAL A 166 3.52 -5.23 9.79
C VAL A 166 2.76 -5.91 8.65
N PHE A 167 1.81 -5.22 8.01
CA PHE A 167 1.07 -5.78 6.88
C PHE A 167 1.97 -6.07 5.67
N SER A 168 2.96 -5.21 5.39
CA SER A 168 3.94 -5.45 4.32
C SER A 168 4.79 -6.69 4.61
N ALA A 169 5.25 -6.87 5.84
CA ALA A 169 6.01 -8.05 6.25
C ALA A 169 5.16 -9.33 6.11
N LEU A 170 3.90 -9.29 6.53
CA LEU A 170 2.97 -10.42 6.43
C LEU A 170 2.70 -10.80 4.96
N ALA A 171 2.51 -9.81 4.09
CA ALA A 171 2.32 -10.02 2.65
C ALA A 171 3.55 -10.68 2.00
N ILE A 172 4.77 -10.28 2.39
CA ILE A 172 6.01 -10.89 1.89
C ILE A 172 6.10 -12.35 2.35
N ILE A 173 5.78 -12.66 3.61
CA ILE A 173 5.78 -14.02 4.15
C ILE A 173 4.80 -14.90 3.39
N LEU A 174 3.56 -14.42 3.16
CA LEU A 174 2.55 -15.14 2.39
C LEU A 174 3.01 -15.39 0.94
N LEU A 175 3.66 -14.42 0.30
CA LEU A 175 4.21 -14.58 -1.04
C LEU A 175 5.30 -15.66 -1.09
N ILE A 176 6.18 -15.70 -0.08
CA ILE A 176 7.21 -16.74 0.03
C ILE A 176 6.57 -18.13 0.19
N PHE A 177 5.55 -18.28 1.05
CA PHE A 177 4.83 -19.54 1.22
C PHE A 177 4.12 -19.97 -0.07
N LEU A 178 3.52 -19.02 -0.81
CA LEU A 178 2.89 -19.31 -2.11
C LEU A 178 3.92 -19.83 -3.12
N LEU A 179 5.08 -19.18 -3.23
CA LEU A 179 6.15 -19.58 -4.15
C LEU A 179 6.75 -20.95 -3.78
N LEU A 180 6.92 -21.24 -2.50
CA LEU A 180 7.37 -22.54 -2.02
C LEU A 180 6.32 -23.62 -2.27
N GLY A 181 5.04 -23.31 -2.09
CA GLY A 181 3.92 -24.21 -2.41
C GLY A 181 3.86 -24.58 -3.89
N ILE A 182 4.01 -23.61 -4.78
CA ILE A 182 4.05 -23.82 -6.23
C ILE A 182 5.24 -24.72 -6.62
N ARG A 183 6.43 -24.47 -6.07
CA ARG A 183 7.62 -25.31 -6.32
C ARG A 183 7.41 -26.75 -5.86
N LYS A 184 6.80 -26.96 -4.69
CA LYS A 184 6.53 -28.30 -4.17
C LYS A 184 5.47 -29.04 -4.99
N ALA A 185 4.43 -28.35 -5.46
CA ALA A 185 3.41 -28.91 -6.35
C ALA A 185 4.01 -29.31 -7.72
N SER A 186 4.85 -28.47 -8.31
CA SER A 186 5.54 -28.76 -9.57
C SER A 186 6.47 -29.97 -9.46
N SER A 187 7.21 -30.12 -8.36
CA SER A 187 8.09 -31.27 -8.13
C SER A 187 7.32 -32.56 -7.93
N ALA A 188 6.14 -32.51 -7.30
CA ALA A 188 5.28 -33.68 -7.12
C ALA A 188 4.67 -34.15 -8.45
N GLN A 189 4.29 -33.26 -9.33
CA GLN A 189 3.74 -33.57 -10.65
C GLN A 189 4.79 -34.21 -11.55
N THR A 190 6.03 -33.74 -11.54
CA THR A 190 7.14 -34.35 -12.29
C THR A 190 7.47 -35.76 -11.78
N GLN A 191 7.31 -36.05 -10.49
CA GLN A 191 7.52 -37.39 -9.94
C GLN A 191 6.39 -38.38 -10.32
N ILE A 192 5.15 -37.93 -10.41
CA ILE A 192 4.01 -38.75 -10.83
C ILE A 192 4.17 -39.10 -12.31
N GLU A 193 4.54 -38.16 -13.18
CA GLU A 193 4.79 -38.41 -14.60
C GLU A 193 5.93 -39.41 -14.83
N GLN A 194 6.98 -39.45 -14.01
CA GLN A 194 8.09 -40.38 -14.11
C GLN A 194 7.76 -41.81 -13.60
N MET A 195 6.76 -41.96 -12.74
CA MET A 195 6.37 -43.27 -12.21
C MET A 195 5.47 -44.11 -13.17
N ASP A 196 4.79 -43.45 -14.11
CA ASP A 196 3.83 -44.05 -15.03
C ASP A 196 4.41 -44.24 -16.46
N GLU A 197 5.69 -43.97 -16.70
CA GLU A 197 6.31 -44.10 -18.01
C GLU A 197 6.57 -45.61 -18.35
N VAL A 198 5.90 -46.09 -19.39
CA VAL A 198 6.10 -47.42 -19.92
C VAL A 198 7.44 -47.51 -20.66
N LYS A 199 8.30 -48.41 -20.24
CA LYS A 199 9.63 -48.59 -20.84
C LYS A 199 9.60 -49.66 -21.91
N PHE A 200 9.95 -49.29 -23.13
CA PHE A 200 10.18 -50.19 -24.25
C PHE A 200 11.67 -50.55 -24.30
N SER A 201 11.96 -51.83 -24.57
CA SER A 201 13.32 -52.34 -24.68
C SER A 201 13.91 -52.09 -26.06
N ASP A 202 13.07 -52.11 -27.09
CA ASP A 202 13.47 -51.91 -28.48
C ASP A 202 13.26 -50.44 -28.88
N PRO A 203 14.31 -49.71 -29.34
CA PRO A 203 14.23 -48.31 -29.71
C PRO A 203 13.37 -48.05 -30.96
N VAL A 204 13.27 -49.03 -31.88
CA VAL A 204 12.48 -48.89 -33.11
C VAL A 204 10.99 -48.96 -32.76
N ILE A 205 10.59 -49.95 -31.96
CA ILE A 205 9.22 -50.07 -31.46
C ILE A 205 8.86 -48.82 -30.60
N MET A 206 9.75 -48.42 -29.70
CA MET A 206 9.53 -47.22 -28.87
C MET A 206 9.27 -45.97 -29.72
N THR A 207 10.03 -45.76 -30.79
CA THR A 207 9.86 -44.59 -31.68
C THR A 207 8.53 -44.65 -32.40
N ALA A 208 8.16 -45.80 -32.97
CA ALA A 208 6.90 -45.99 -33.68
C ALA A 208 5.69 -45.84 -32.77
N VAL A 209 5.75 -46.32 -31.53
CA VAL A 209 4.71 -46.13 -30.50
C VAL A 209 4.59 -44.69 -30.09
N ARG A 210 5.72 -43.96 -29.93
CA ARG A 210 5.71 -42.53 -29.60
C ARG A 210 5.09 -41.70 -30.71
N GLU A 211 5.37 -42.02 -31.97
CA GLU A 211 4.72 -41.36 -33.10
C GLU A 211 3.21 -41.64 -33.15
N ALA A 212 2.81 -42.89 -32.94
CA ALA A 212 1.41 -43.31 -32.92
C ALA A 212 0.62 -42.68 -31.74
N ALA A 213 1.29 -42.46 -30.61
CA ALA A 213 0.73 -41.74 -29.44
C ALA A 213 0.67 -40.23 -29.61
N GLY A 214 1.19 -39.64 -30.71
CA GLY A 214 1.19 -38.19 -30.95
C GLY A 214 2.34 -37.43 -30.28
N GLY A 215 3.39 -38.14 -29.83
CA GLY A 215 4.52 -37.58 -29.11
C GLY A 215 4.30 -37.50 -27.60
N GLY A 216 5.36 -37.25 -26.85
CA GLY A 216 5.29 -37.11 -25.39
C GLY A 216 5.71 -38.33 -24.61
N THR A 217 5.37 -38.37 -23.31
CA THR A 217 5.69 -39.50 -22.41
C THR A 217 4.74 -40.66 -22.66
N LEU A 218 5.29 -41.85 -22.76
CA LEU A 218 4.51 -43.08 -23.00
C LEU A 218 3.98 -43.63 -21.68
N THR A 219 2.71 -43.40 -21.40
CA THR A 219 1.99 -43.92 -20.23
C THR A 219 1.08 -45.09 -20.65
N GLU A 220 0.64 -45.91 -19.72
CA GLU A 220 -0.31 -47.01 -20.01
C GLU A 220 -1.58 -46.48 -20.70
N GLU A 221 -2.06 -45.29 -20.31
CA GLU A 221 -3.22 -44.66 -20.91
C GLU A 221 -2.96 -44.26 -22.37
N SER A 222 -1.77 -43.68 -22.68
CA SER A 222 -1.42 -43.21 -24.02
C SER A 222 -1.20 -44.35 -25.00
N ILE A 223 -0.77 -45.52 -24.55
CA ILE A 223 -0.50 -46.71 -25.42
C ILE A 223 -1.70 -47.64 -25.53
N SER A 224 -2.64 -47.64 -24.58
CA SER A 224 -3.79 -48.54 -24.52
C SER A 224 -4.72 -48.49 -25.75
N GLY A 225 -4.77 -47.33 -26.43
CA GLY A 225 -5.59 -47.08 -27.60
C GLY A 225 -4.88 -47.26 -28.95
N ILE A 226 -3.60 -47.64 -28.97
CA ILE A 226 -2.84 -47.75 -30.22
C ILE A 226 -3.21 -49.05 -30.94
N THR A 227 -3.85 -48.88 -32.09
CA THR A 227 -4.29 -50.01 -32.95
C THR A 227 -3.35 -50.30 -34.12
N SER A 228 -2.49 -49.35 -34.47
CA SER A 228 -1.53 -49.54 -35.56
C SER A 228 -0.23 -48.77 -35.27
N ILE A 229 0.89 -49.40 -35.64
CA ILE A 229 2.22 -48.80 -35.63
C ILE A 229 2.89 -48.91 -36.97
N SER A 230 3.73 -47.93 -37.32
CA SER A 230 4.52 -47.94 -38.55
C SER A 230 6.01 -47.97 -38.20
N LEU A 231 6.69 -49.05 -38.59
CA LEU A 231 8.12 -49.18 -38.33
C LEU A 231 8.92 -48.64 -39.51
N THR A 232 10.01 -47.99 -39.23
CA THR A 232 10.95 -47.45 -40.25
C THR A 232 12.04 -48.44 -40.60
N GLU A 233 12.30 -49.38 -39.70
CA GLU A 233 13.27 -50.50 -39.86
C GLU A 233 12.81 -51.68 -39.04
N MET A 234 13.48 -52.85 -39.20
CA MET A 234 13.17 -54.06 -38.41
C MET A 234 13.63 -53.85 -36.96
N PRO A 235 12.78 -54.16 -35.94
CA PRO A 235 13.20 -54.13 -34.56
C PRO A 235 14.11 -55.30 -34.21
N GLY A 236 14.95 -55.13 -33.21
CA GLY A 236 15.82 -56.18 -32.72
C GLY A 236 15.10 -57.26 -31.90
N SER A 237 13.93 -56.90 -31.32
CA SER A 237 13.03 -57.85 -30.62
C SER A 237 11.58 -57.33 -30.77
N TRP A 238 10.67 -58.36 -30.81
CA TRP A 238 9.22 -58.13 -30.89
C TRP A 238 8.53 -58.18 -29.51
N ASP A 239 9.27 -58.45 -28.43
CA ASP A 239 8.72 -58.68 -27.09
C ASP A 239 7.90 -57.50 -26.58
N ASP A 240 8.29 -56.29 -26.95
CA ASP A 240 7.63 -55.06 -26.55
C ASP A 240 6.21 -54.86 -27.12
N LEU A 241 5.83 -55.64 -28.16
CA LEU A 241 4.47 -55.64 -28.71
C LEU A 241 3.44 -56.12 -27.69
N SER A 242 3.87 -56.93 -26.73
CA SER A 242 3.02 -57.39 -25.63
C SER A 242 2.52 -56.24 -24.73
N LEU A 243 3.18 -55.09 -24.77
CA LEU A 243 2.79 -53.87 -24.04
C LEU A 243 1.67 -53.12 -24.74
N LEU A 244 1.25 -53.50 -25.95
CA LEU A 244 0.27 -52.83 -26.78
C LEU A 244 -1.01 -53.67 -26.93
N PRO A 245 -1.92 -53.65 -25.93
CA PRO A 245 -3.05 -54.61 -25.88
C PRO A 245 -4.09 -54.39 -27.00
N ALA A 246 -4.14 -53.22 -27.62
CA ALA A 246 -5.10 -52.91 -28.68
C ALA A 246 -4.48 -52.97 -30.10
N LEU A 247 -3.20 -53.40 -30.23
CA LEU A 247 -2.52 -53.43 -31.51
C LEU A 247 -3.10 -54.48 -32.46
N VAL A 248 -3.48 -54.06 -33.66
CA VAL A 248 -4.08 -54.92 -34.71
C VAL A 248 -3.26 -54.91 -36.00
N GLU A 249 -2.57 -53.79 -36.28
CA GLU A 249 -1.86 -53.60 -37.55
C GLU A 249 -0.41 -53.13 -37.32
N ILE A 250 0.52 -53.80 -37.99
CA ILE A 250 1.93 -53.40 -38.03
C ILE A 250 2.30 -53.13 -39.48
N ARG A 251 2.80 -51.93 -39.76
CA ARG A 251 3.27 -51.55 -41.10
C ARG A 251 4.78 -51.62 -41.13
N LEU A 252 5.30 -52.44 -42.01
CA LEU A 252 6.73 -52.67 -42.23
C LEU A 252 7.20 -51.95 -43.49
N PRO A 253 8.45 -51.45 -43.55
CA PRO A 253 9.06 -50.99 -44.79
C PRO A 253 9.20 -52.12 -45.79
N GLN A 254 9.03 -51.83 -47.07
CA GLN A 254 9.03 -52.84 -48.14
C GLN A 254 10.36 -53.63 -48.22
N GLU A 255 11.46 -53.06 -47.82
CA GLU A 255 12.80 -53.61 -47.80
C GLU A 255 12.99 -54.69 -46.69
N SER A 256 12.13 -54.73 -45.70
CA SER A 256 12.20 -55.58 -44.51
C SER A 256 11.94 -57.07 -44.83
N LEU A 257 11.33 -57.44 -45.95
CA LEU A 257 11.05 -58.78 -46.35
C LEU A 257 12.20 -59.48 -47.11
N LEU A 258 13.31 -58.83 -47.33
CA LEU A 258 14.49 -59.36 -48.02
C LEU A 258 15.45 -60.09 -47.07
N GLY A 259 15.18 -60.10 -45.75
CA GLY A 259 15.94 -60.80 -44.72
C GLY A 259 15.21 -62.07 -44.20
N ASP A 260 15.96 -63.00 -43.60
CA ASP A 260 15.46 -64.23 -42.92
C ASP A 260 14.99 -63.90 -41.45
N ASP A 261 14.70 -62.65 -41.14
CA ASP A 261 14.32 -62.21 -39.78
C ASP A 261 12.91 -62.73 -39.42
N PRO A 262 12.70 -63.34 -38.25
CA PRO A 262 11.40 -63.85 -37.84
C PRO A 262 10.39 -62.68 -37.68
N LEU A 263 9.22 -62.88 -38.29
CA LEU A 263 8.08 -61.98 -38.09
C LEU A 263 7.45 -62.17 -36.71
N PRO A 264 6.76 -61.19 -36.14
CA PRO A 264 6.14 -61.29 -34.83
C PRO A 264 5.04 -62.39 -34.84
N GLU A 265 5.02 -63.22 -33.80
CA GLU A 265 3.91 -64.13 -33.55
C GLU A 265 2.79 -63.44 -32.78
N GLY A 266 1.56 -63.40 -33.31
CA GLY A 266 0.41 -62.79 -32.69
C GLY A 266 -0.74 -62.57 -33.70
N ASP A 267 -1.87 -62.07 -33.19
CA ASP A 267 -3.06 -61.71 -33.98
C ASP A 267 -2.97 -60.38 -34.70
N TYR A 268 -1.80 -60.09 -35.28
CA TYR A 268 -1.57 -58.81 -35.98
C TYR A 268 -1.68 -58.97 -37.49
N THR A 269 -2.23 -57.96 -38.15
CA THR A 269 -2.19 -57.81 -39.59
C THR A 269 -0.90 -57.04 -39.98
N ILE A 270 0.01 -57.77 -40.69
CA ILE A 270 1.23 -57.17 -41.21
C ILE A 270 0.95 -56.55 -42.58
N ARG A 271 1.20 -55.26 -42.76
CA ARG A 271 1.11 -54.58 -44.05
C ARG A 271 2.46 -54.01 -44.45
N LEU A 272 2.78 -54.13 -45.71
CA LEU A 272 3.94 -53.43 -46.27
C LEU A 272 3.57 -51.99 -46.60
N GLN A 273 4.43 -51.08 -46.22
CA GLN A 273 4.30 -49.67 -46.65
C GLN A 273 4.61 -49.65 -48.16
N GLY A 274 3.56 -49.54 -48.98
CA GLY A 274 3.76 -49.41 -50.43
C GLY A 274 4.52 -48.14 -50.76
N GLY A 275 5.59 -48.27 -51.53
CA GLY A 275 6.26 -47.12 -52.11
C GLY A 275 5.26 -46.34 -52.96
N GLY A 276 4.75 -45.25 -52.45
CA GLY A 276 3.96 -44.28 -53.22
C GLY A 276 4.89 -43.65 -54.27
N SER A 277 4.61 -43.89 -55.51
CA SER A 277 5.17 -43.20 -56.65
C SER A 277 4.70 -41.74 -56.66
#